data_2a69652df46c3720d44322fd2e5e5fab
#
_entry.id   2a69652df46c3720d44322fd2e5e5fab
#
_cell.length_a   1.000
_cell.length_b   1.000
_cell.length_c   1.000
_cell.angle_alpha   90.00
_cell.angle_beta   90.00
_cell.angle_gamma   90.00
#
_symmetry.space_group_name_H-M   'P 1'
#
loop_
_entity.id
_entity.type
_entity.pdbx_description
1 polymer ?
#
loop_
_entity_poly.entity_id
_entity_poly.type
_entity_poly.pdbx_seq_one_letter_code
_entity_poly.pdbx_strand_id
1 'polypeptide(L)'
;VIRVSLTVLGVVLAACATTASMPEPPEGRAIYMENCVQCHGPAGKGDGPWAAAMAPAPSDLTQLGVNGDFPRARILSVIDGYDRTGLPGKEMPEFGALLKGETVPLDVGDGVLTPTPRPLAALLAYLESIQEP
;
A
#
# COMPACT_ATOMS: atom_id res chain seq x y z
N VAL A 1 43.33 -52.35 -21.92
CA VAL A 1 43.27 -51.20 -21.00
C VAL A 1 42.14 -50.28 -21.45
N ILE A 2 40.94 -50.38 -20.82
CA ILE A 2 39.74 -49.60 -21.16
C ILE A 2 39.75 -48.36 -20.25
N ARG A 3 39.84 -47.18 -20.89
CA ARG A 3 39.69 -45.90 -20.19
C ARG A 3 38.22 -45.49 -20.19
N VAL A 4 37.58 -45.55 -19.04
CA VAL A 4 36.23 -45.06 -18.82
C VAL A 4 36.36 -43.56 -18.50
N SER A 5 35.98 -42.67 -19.43
CA SER A 5 35.86 -41.24 -19.19
C SER A 5 34.51 -40.97 -18.52
N LEU A 6 34.56 -40.56 -17.24
CA LEU A 6 33.40 -40.14 -16.48
C LEU A 6 33.14 -38.64 -16.79
N THR A 7 32.17 -38.37 -17.66
CA THR A 7 31.66 -36.99 -17.87
C THR A 7 30.68 -36.66 -16.77
N VAL A 8 31.12 -35.81 -15.84
CA VAL A 8 30.25 -35.22 -14.80
C VAL A 8 29.41 -34.11 -15.46
N LEU A 9 28.16 -34.38 -15.71
CA LEU A 9 27.18 -33.40 -16.17
C LEU A 9 26.74 -32.53 -15.00
N GLY A 10 27.32 -31.33 -14.86
CA GLY A 10 26.94 -30.35 -13.87
C GLY A 10 25.57 -29.76 -14.17
N VAL A 11 24.56 -30.09 -13.39
CA VAL A 11 23.25 -29.45 -13.43
C VAL A 11 23.36 -28.10 -12.72
N VAL A 12 23.39 -27.02 -13.48
CA VAL A 12 23.28 -25.64 -12.95
C VAL A 12 21.82 -25.40 -12.64
N LEU A 13 21.44 -25.49 -11.35
CA LEU A 13 20.16 -24.97 -10.86
C LEU A 13 20.20 -23.44 -10.91
N ALA A 14 19.61 -22.85 -11.95
CA ALA A 14 19.28 -21.43 -11.96
C ALA A 14 18.15 -21.20 -10.96
N ALA A 15 18.50 -20.78 -9.73
CA ALA A 15 17.55 -20.27 -8.77
C ALA A 15 17.03 -18.93 -9.31
N CYS A 16 15.82 -18.92 -9.90
CA CYS A 16 15.08 -17.70 -10.17
C CYS A 16 14.71 -17.08 -8.83
N ALA A 17 15.54 -16.16 -8.33
CA ALA A 17 15.15 -15.26 -7.27
C ALA A 17 14.09 -14.32 -7.86
N THR A 18 12.81 -14.63 -7.63
CA THR A 18 11.73 -13.67 -7.87
C THR A 18 11.86 -12.57 -6.84
N THR A 19 12.54 -11.48 -7.21
CA THR A 19 12.44 -10.22 -6.46
C THR A 19 10.98 -9.81 -6.56
N ALA A 20 10.28 -9.80 -5.43
CA ALA A 20 8.91 -9.32 -5.37
C ALA A 20 8.90 -7.87 -5.88
N SER A 21 8.26 -7.63 -7.03
CA SER A 21 8.11 -6.28 -7.56
C SER A 21 7.29 -5.43 -6.59
N MET A 22 7.57 -4.12 -6.54
CA MET A 22 6.73 -3.19 -5.79
C MET A 22 5.30 -3.23 -6.33
N PRO A 23 4.29 -3.07 -5.45
CA PRO A 23 2.90 -3.07 -5.89
C PRO A 23 2.60 -1.84 -6.76
N GLU A 24 1.73 -2.03 -7.74
CA GLU A 24 1.29 -1.01 -8.68
C GLU A 24 -0.07 -0.42 -8.26
N PRO A 25 -0.43 0.83 -8.66
CA PRO A 25 -1.69 1.46 -8.32
C PRO A 25 -2.96 0.63 -8.58
N PRO A 26 -3.09 -0.18 -9.65
CA PRO A 26 -4.26 -1.03 -9.85
C PRO A 26 -4.50 -2.07 -8.74
N GLU A 27 -3.43 -2.61 -8.14
CA GLU A 27 -3.53 -3.51 -6.99
C GLU A 27 -4.13 -2.79 -5.78
N GLY A 28 -3.65 -1.58 -5.49
CA GLY A 28 -4.16 -0.73 -4.42
C GLY A 28 -5.60 -0.27 -4.66
N ARG A 29 -5.96 -0.01 -5.93
CA ARG A 29 -7.32 0.35 -6.29
C ARG A 29 -8.33 -0.77 -5.97
N ALA A 30 -7.99 -2.02 -6.19
CA ALA A 30 -8.84 -3.14 -5.83
C ALA A 30 -9.14 -3.16 -4.32
N ILE A 31 -8.09 -3.01 -3.49
CA ILE A 31 -8.19 -2.93 -2.03
C ILE A 31 -9.05 -1.73 -1.60
N TYR A 32 -8.85 -0.58 -2.24
CA TYR A 32 -9.61 0.65 -1.99
C TYR A 32 -11.12 0.45 -2.25
N MET A 33 -11.47 -0.15 -3.38
CA MET A 33 -12.86 -0.40 -3.76
C MET A 33 -13.58 -1.37 -2.80
N GLU A 34 -12.85 -2.28 -2.18
CA GLU A 34 -13.41 -3.21 -1.20
C GLU A 34 -13.60 -2.60 0.18
N ASN A 35 -12.71 -1.70 0.61
CA ASN A 35 -12.62 -1.31 2.01
C ASN A 35 -12.87 0.17 2.30
N CYS A 36 -12.71 1.07 1.31
CA CYS A 36 -12.67 2.52 1.54
C CYS A 36 -13.80 3.28 0.85
N VAL A 37 -14.32 2.73 -0.26
CA VAL A 37 -15.27 3.42 -1.14
C VAL A 37 -16.57 3.83 -0.46
N GLN A 38 -17.03 3.10 0.55
CA GLN A 38 -18.29 3.38 1.23
C GLN A 38 -18.28 4.74 1.93
N CYS A 39 -17.12 5.15 2.44
CA CYS A 39 -16.94 6.46 3.08
C CYS A 39 -16.33 7.47 2.12
N HIS A 40 -15.22 7.10 1.45
CA HIS A 40 -14.42 8.05 0.67
C HIS A 40 -14.87 8.23 -0.78
N GLY A 41 -15.84 7.42 -1.25
CA GLY A 41 -16.35 7.49 -2.63
C GLY A 41 -15.42 6.85 -3.67
N PRO A 42 -15.91 6.56 -4.88
CA PRO A 42 -15.14 5.87 -5.91
C PRO A 42 -13.99 6.70 -6.49
N ALA A 43 -14.06 8.03 -6.35
CA ALA A 43 -13.01 8.97 -6.77
C ALA A 43 -12.15 9.47 -5.60
N GLY A 44 -12.40 9.04 -4.36
CA GLY A 44 -11.64 9.47 -3.18
C GLY A 44 -12.04 10.84 -2.64
N LYS A 45 -13.15 11.42 -3.07
CA LYS A 45 -13.58 12.78 -2.73
C LYS A 45 -14.28 12.93 -1.36
N GLY A 46 -14.40 11.86 -0.59
CA GLY A 46 -15.12 11.89 0.69
C GLY A 46 -16.64 11.89 0.54
N ASP A 47 -17.14 11.48 -0.62
CA ASP A 47 -18.54 11.51 -1.04
C ASP A 47 -19.18 10.12 -1.17
N GLY A 48 -18.66 9.14 -0.44
CA GLY A 48 -19.20 7.79 -0.44
C GLY A 48 -20.62 7.71 0.13
N PRO A 49 -21.32 6.58 -0.11
CA PRO A 49 -22.70 6.40 0.34
C PRO A 49 -22.94 6.65 1.82
N TRP A 50 -21.94 6.41 2.67
CA TRP A 50 -22.04 6.63 4.13
C TRP A 50 -21.60 8.02 4.57
N ALA A 51 -20.99 8.81 3.69
CA ALA A 51 -20.43 10.12 4.05
C ALA A 51 -21.44 11.09 4.66
N ALA A 52 -22.69 11.09 4.15
CA ALA A 52 -23.73 11.98 4.63
C ALA A 52 -24.17 11.72 6.10
N ALA A 53 -23.90 10.54 6.64
CA ALA A 53 -24.20 10.17 8.02
C ALA A 53 -23.00 10.40 8.98
N MET A 54 -21.84 10.82 8.45
CA MET A 54 -20.62 10.97 9.22
C MET A 54 -20.36 12.44 9.60
N ALA A 55 -19.94 12.67 10.84
CA ALA A 55 -19.57 13.99 11.35
C ALA A 55 -18.28 13.91 12.20
N PRO A 56 -17.15 14.39 11.69
CA PRO A 56 -16.97 15.10 10.41
C PRO A 56 -17.10 14.19 9.18
N ALA A 57 -17.35 14.79 8.04
CA ALA A 57 -17.36 14.08 6.76
C ALA A 57 -15.99 13.44 6.47
N PRO A 58 -15.95 12.30 5.72
CA PRO A 58 -14.70 11.68 5.32
C PRO A 58 -13.83 12.64 4.52
N SER A 59 -12.52 12.57 4.74
CA SER A 59 -11.55 13.43 4.03
C SER A 59 -11.56 13.18 2.53
N ASP A 60 -11.30 14.23 1.75
CA ASP A 60 -10.93 14.14 0.35
C ASP A 60 -9.50 13.55 0.24
N LEU A 61 -9.41 12.33 -0.26
CA LEU A 61 -8.15 11.60 -0.39
C LEU A 61 -7.34 12.01 -1.62
N THR A 62 -7.87 12.87 -2.48
CA THR A 62 -7.14 13.44 -3.63
C THR A 62 -6.34 14.69 -3.26
N GLN A 63 -6.46 15.14 -2.01
CA GLN A 63 -5.83 16.34 -1.48
C GLN A 63 -4.97 16.05 -0.24
N LEU A 64 -4.31 14.88 -0.21
CA LEU A 64 -3.47 14.46 0.92
C LEU A 64 -2.07 15.10 0.88
N GLY A 65 -1.64 15.61 -0.26
CA GLY A 65 -0.36 16.29 -0.43
C GLY A 65 -0.26 17.57 0.40
N VAL A 66 0.92 17.80 0.99
CA VAL A 66 1.23 19.04 1.73
C VAL A 66 2.43 19.70 1.07
N ASN A 67 2.26 20.93 0.55
CA ASN A 67 3.32 21.70 -0.11
C ASN A 67 4.02 20.93 -1.27
N GLY A 68 3.27 20.07 -1.98
CA GLY A 68 3.79 19.27 -3.08
C GLY A 68 4.38 17.91 -2.65
N ASP A 69 4.47 17.64 -1.36
CA ASP A 69 4.94 16.37 -0.83
C ASP A 69 3.75 15.49 -0.41
N PHE A 70 3.80 14.21 -0.78
CA PHE A 70 2.82 13.23 -0.34
C PHE A 70 3.29 12.54 0.95
N PRO A 71 2.60 12.72 2.09
CA PRO A 71 3.08 12.32 3.41
C PRO A 71 2.91 10.81 3.67
N ARG A 72 3.68 9.97 2.97
CA ARG A 72 3.57 8.50 2.94
C ARG A 72 3.53 7.87 4.33
N ALA A 73 4.50 8.20 5.19
CA ALA A 73 4.57 7.65 6.55
C ALA A 73 3.31 7.96 7.37
N ARG A 74 2.81 9.20 7.26
CA ARG A 74 1.60 9.64 7.95
C ARG A 74 0.36 8.89 7.48
N ILE A 75 0.21 8.75 6.15
CA ILE A 75 -0.93 8.05 5.56
C ILE A 75 -0.93 6.58 5.97
N LEU A 76 0.22 5.90 5.90
CA LEU A 76 0.36 4.52 6.36
C LEU A 76 -0.04 4.36 7.82
N SER A 77 0.46 5.23 8.70
CA SER A 77 0.16 5.20 10.14
C SER A 77 -1.33 5.38 10.44
N VAL A 78 -2.02 6.26 9.68
CA VAL A 78 -3.45 6.49 9.81
C VAL A 78 -4.25 5.25 9.40
N ILE A 79 -3.92 4.65 8.25
CA ILE A 79 -4.62 3.49 7.72
C ILE A 79 -4.38 2.27 8.60
N ASP A 80 -3.14 2.03 9.00
CA ASP A 80 -2.77 0.94 9.90
C ASP A 80 -3.45 1.06 11.27
N GLY A 81 -3.59 2.26 11.78
CA GLY A 81 -4.12 2.57 13.12
C GLY A 81 -3.04 2.89 14.14
N TYR A 82 -1.75 2.88 13.74
CA TYR A 82 -0.62 3.09 14.64
C TYR A 82 -0.56 4.51 15.22
N ASP A 83 -0.75 5.54 14.39
CA ASP A 83 -0.84 6.93 14.83
C ASP A 83 -1.97 7.66 14.11
N ARG A 84 -2.99 7.98 14.86
CA ARG A 84 -4.19 8.68 14.41
C ARG A 84 -4.33 10.05 15.05
N THR A 85 -3.26 10.57 15.64
CA THR A 85 -3.22 11.89 16.25
C THR A 85 -3.62 12.98 15.26
N GLY A 86 -4.55 13.84 15.66
CA GLY A 86 -5.01 14.95 14.82
C GLY A 86 -6.01 14.59 13.73
N LEU A 87 -6.49 13.32 13.67
CA LEU A 87 -7.65 13.02 12.84
C LEU A 87 -8.92 13.62 13.46
N PRO A 88 -9.73 14.33 12.68
CA PRO A 88 -11.04 14.75 13.13
C PRO A 88 -11.96 13.51 13.19
N GLY A 89 -12.37 13.12 14.38
CA GLY A 89 -13.27 11.96 14.57
C GLY A 89 -12.56 10.60 14.69
N LYS A 90 -13.33 9.59 15.13
CA LYS A 90 -12.85 8.22 15.35
C LYS A 90 -13.57 7.19 14.45
N GLU A 91 -14.28 7.68 13.45
CA GLU A 91 -15.19 6.83 12.65
C GLU A 91 -14.48 6.02 11.57
N MET A 92 -13.28 6.42 11.15
CA MET A 92 -12.48 5.61 10.23
C MET A 92 -11.96 4.37 10.96
N PRO A 93 -12.24 3.15 10.49
CA PRO A 93 -11.69 1.92 11.07
C PRO A 93 -10.15 1.85 10.96
N GLU A 94 -9.55 1.00 11.79
CA GLU A 94 -8.13 0.63 11.68
C GLU A 94 -8.00 -0.58 10.77
N PHE A 95 -7.16 -0.47 9.73
CA PHE A 95 -7.04 -1.51 8.71
C PHE A 95 -5.77 -2.36 8.84
N GLY A 96 -4.87 -2.07 9.79
CA GLY A 96 -3.61 -2.78 9.94
C GLY A 96 -3.76 -4.29 10.12
N ALA A 97 -4.80 -4.75 10.85
CA ALA A 97 -5.07 -6.17 11.01
C ALA A 97 -5.58 -6.84 9.72
N LEU A 98 -6.32 -6.10 8.88
CA LEU A 98 -6.88 -6.57 7.62
C LEU A 98 -5.85 -6.57 6.48
N LEU A 99 -4.97 -5.57 6.46
CA LEU A 99 -3.99 -5.36 5.40
C LEU A 99 -2.63 -6.03 5.68
N LYS A 100 -2.65 -7.18 6.36
CA LYS A 100 -1.46 -8.01 6.58
C LYS A 100 -1.09 -8.79 5.33
N GLY A 101 0.20 -9.14 5.21
CA GLY A 101 0.70 -9.95 4.10
C GLY A 101 2.22 -10.00 4.07
N GLU A 102 2.77 -10.52 2.98
CA GLU A 102 4.20 -10.42 2.70
C GLU A 102 4.63 -8.95 2.71
N THR A 103 5.85 -8.69 3.16
CA THR A 103 6.38 -7.33 3.21
C THR A 103 7.17 -7.00 1.96
N VAL A 104 7.09 -5.74 1.55
CA VAL A 104 7.92 -5.14 0.50
C VAL A 104 8.77 -4.01 1.09
N PRO A 105 9.96 -3.75 0.53
CA PRO A 105 10.84 -2.68 1.02
C PRO A 105 10.36 -1.32 0.50
N LEU A 106 9.52 -0.63 1.27
CA LEU A 106 8.94 0.66 0.88
C LEU A 106 9.74 1.83 1.46
N ASP A 107 10.10 2.81 0.62
CA ASP A 107 10.57 4.12 1.06
C ASP A 107 9.36 4.99 1.44
N VAL A 108 9.29 5.37 2.71
CA VAL A 108 8.20 6.19 3.25
C VAL A 108 8.47 7.71 3.17
N GLY A 109 9.56 8.10 2.49
CA GLY A 109 9.93 9.50 2.26
C GLY A 109 11.17 9.95 3.04
N ASP A 110 11.85 9.04 3.73
CA ASP A 110 13.08 9.31 4.49
C ASP A 110 14.33 8.69 3.85
N GLY A 111 14.19 8.04 2.69
CA GLY A 111 15.26 7.31 2.00
C GLY A 111 15.61 5.96 2.65
N VAL A 112 14.84 5.51 3.64
CA VAL A 112 15.03 4.21 4.30
C VAL A 112 13.96 3.23 3.86
N LEU A 113 14.40 2.07 3.37
CA LEU A 113 13.48 1.01 2.98
C LEU A 113 12.91 0.31 4.22
N THR A 114 11.63 0.52 4.47
CA THR A 114 10.91 -0.05 5.61
C THR A 114 10.09 -1.26 5.17
N PRO A 115 10.23 -2.43 5.83
CA PRO A 115 9.37 -3.58 5.56
C PRO A 115 7.90 -3.23 5.80
N THR A 116 7.11 -3.15 4.72
CA THR A 116 5.70 -2.75 4.76
C THR A 116 4.85 -3.86 4.16
N PRO A 117 3.71 -4.23 4.79
CA PRO A 117 2.79 -5.20 4.20
C PRO A 117 2.39 -4.81 2.78
N ARG A 118 2.52 -5.74 1.83
CA ARG A 118 2.23 -5.49 0.41
C ARG A 118 0.86 -4.86 0.15
N PRO A 119 -0.25 -5.32 0.80
CA PRO A 119 -1.55 -4.69 0.59
C PRO A 119 -1.58 -3.22 1.03
N LEU A 120 -0.90 -2.89 2.13
CA LEU A 120 -0.82 -1.52 2.63
C LEU A 120 0.04 -0.64 1.70
N ALA A 121 1.16 -1.17 1.20
CA ALA A 121 2.00 -0.49 0.21
C ALA A 121 1.26 -0.27 -1.12
N ALA A 122 0.46 -1.25 -1.56
CA ALA A 122 -0.38 -1.15 -2.76
C ALA A 122 -1.44 -0.04 -2.62
N LEU A 123 -2.13 -0.01 -1.48
CA LEU A 123 -3.11 1.03 -1.19
C LEU A 123 -2.46 2.42 -1.20
N LEU A 124 -1.26 2.57 -0.60
CA LEU A 124 -0.52 3.81 -0.63
C LEU A 124 -0.19 4.25 -2.07
N ALA A 125 0.30 3.33 -2.92
CA ALA A 125 0.61 3.61 -4.31
C ALA A 125 -0.63 4.10 -5.09
N TYR A 126 -1.80 3.52 -4.83
CA TYR A 126 -3.06 4.00 -5.40
C TYR A 126 -3.42 5.40 -4.92
N LEU A 127 -3.37 5.65 -3.61
CA LEU A 127 -3.70 6.97 -3.05
C LEU A 127 -2.75 8.06 -3.58
N GLU A 128 -1.47 7.76 -3.74
CA GLU A 128 -0.52 8.69 -4.35
C GLU A 128 -0.85 8.96 -5.82
N SER A 129 -1.33 7.97 -6.56
CA SER A 129 -1.66 8.09 -7.99
C SER A 129 -2.90 8.94 -8.28
N ILE A 130 -3.76 9.15 -7.28
CA ILE A 130 -5.00 9.94 -7.43
C ILE A 130 -4.88 11.36 -6.89
N GLN A 131 -3.66 11.80 -6.49
CA GLN A 131 -3.48 13.16 -6.01
C GLN A 131 -3.75 14.17 -7.12
N GLU A 132 -4.51 15.21 -6.79
CA GLU A 132 -4.78 16.34 -7.68
C GLU A 132 -3.83 17.50 -7.35
N PRO A 133 -3.41 18.28 -8.36
CA PRO A 133 -2.52 19.41 -8.17
C PRO A 133 -3.16 20.56 -7.37
#